data_61b57833772007c9c2cd3bd56eef8f9d
#
_entry.id   61b57833772007c9c2cd3bd56eef8f9d
#
_cell.length_a   1.000
_cell.length_b   1.000
_cell.length_c   1.000
_cell.angle_alpha   90.00
_cell.angle_beta   90.00
_cell.angle_gamma   90.00
#
_symmetry.space_group_name_H-M   'P 1'
#
loop_
_entity.id
_entity.type
_entity.pdbx_description
1 polymer ?
#
loop_
_entity_poly.entity_id
_entity_poly.type
_entity_poly.pdbx_seq_one_letter_code
_entity_poly.pdbx_strand_id
1 'polypeptide(L)'
;MKPILEVEGLGKQFQLHEQNKLIPSCAQVDLEVHAGQLTALVGPTGAGKSSVLKCVYRSYLPSAGRMLYRDAEGNTTDLAQASEHRMLELRQRDIGFVTQFLHCLPRRSALDVVCEPLVARGVGREAARERAGALLAQLNVPERLWGVPPATFSGGEKQRINLARGLIARPRLLLLDEPTASLDPATTQRVIGLIDAIKGEGIAMLAVFHQPELVRRLADRVVELAPPLAVADILEVCAP
;
A
#
# COMPACT_ATOMS: atom_id res chain seq x y z
N MET A 1 -13.25 -18.11 5.83
CA MET A 1 -12.33 -18.13 4.65
C MET A 1 -10.92 -17.93 5.15
N LYS A 2 -9.91 -18.57 4.52
CA LYS A 2 -8.50 -18.34 4.88
C LYS A 2 -8.10 -16.94 4.43
N PRO A 3 -7.23 -16.22 5.18
CA PRO A 3 -6.75 -14.90 4.79
C PRO A 3 -5.92 -14.93 3.49
N ILE A 4 -5.92 -13.84 2.75
CA ILE A 4 -5.03 -13.59 1.60
C ILE A 4 -3.63 -13.24 2.10
N LEU A 5 -3.55 -12.49 3.19
CA LEU A 5 -2.31 -12.17 3.90
C LEU A 5 -2.51 -12.42 5.38
N GLU A 6 -1.57 -13.14 5.99
CA GLU A 6 -1.46 -13.37 7.43
C GLU A 6 -0.07 -12.93 7.89
N VAL A 7 -0.03 -12.06 8.86
CA VAL A 7 1.22 -11.50 9.43
C VAL A 7 1.30 -11.92 10.88
N GLU A 8 2.44 -12.51 11.26
CA GLU A 8 2.68 -13.04 12.60
C GLU A 8 3.97 -12.47 13.18
N GLY A 9 3.87 -11.76 14.29
CA GLY A 9 5.00 -11.23 15.06
C GLY A 9 5.91 -10.29 14.28
N LEU A 10 5.38 -9.57 13.28
CA LEU A 10 6.19 -8.71 12.41
C LEU A 10 6.89 -7.63 13.22
N GLY A 11 8.21 -7.56 13.09
CA GLY A 11 9.05 -6.51 13.63
C GLY A 11 9.93 -5.86 12.57
N LYS A 12 10.13 -4.54 12.71
CA LYS A 12 11.07 -3.78 11.88
C LYS A 12 11.91 -2.84 12.73
N GLN A 13 13.22 -2.96 12.58
CA GLN A 13 14.20 -2.05 13.17
C GLN A 13 15.11 -1.48 12.07
N PHE A 14 15.55 -0.25 12.24
CA PHE A 14 16.54 0.39 11.39
C PHE A 14 17.86 0.52 12.16
N GLN A 15 18.97 0.23 11.52
CA GLN A 15 20.29 0.43 12.09
C GLN A 15 20.87 1.76 11.61
N LEU A 16 21.14 2.66 12.54
CA LEU A 16 21.93 3.86 12.28
C LEU A 16 23.42 3.49 12.44
N HIS A 17 24.08 3.26 11.31
CA HIS A 17 25.48 2.81 11.30
C HIS A 17 26.42 3.79 11.97
N GLU A 18 26.20 5.11 11.82
CA GLU A 18 27.03 6.16 12.40
C GLU A 18 27.00 6.20 13.94
N GLN A 19 25.89 5.76 14.54
CA GLN A 19 25.68 5.80 15.99
C GLN A 19 25.61 4.39 16.61
N ASN A 20 25.76 3.35 15.79
CA ASN A 20 25.54 1.94 16.18
C ASN A 20 24.26 1.72 16.98
N LYS A 21 23.19 2.48 16.63
CA LYS A 21 21.90 2.49 17.32
C LYS A 21 20.83 1.79 16.51
N LEU A 22 20.07 0.92 17.15
CA LEU A 22 18.86 0.33 16.58
C LEU A 22 17.65 1.21 16.89
N ILE A 23 16.90 1.59 15.86
CA ILE A 23 15.65 2.34 16.00
C ILE A 23 14.52 1.39 15.64
N PRO A 24 13.71 0.97 16.62
CA PRO A 24 12.53 0.17 16.34
C PRO A 24 11.49 1.02 15.62
N SER A 25 10.84 0.44 14.60
CA SER A 25 9.78 1.08 13.84
C SER A 25 8.41 0.45 14.11
N CYS A 26 8.35 -0.87 14.18
CA CYS A 26 7.20 -1.62 14.68
C CYS A 26 7.69 -2.92 15.32
N ALA A 27 6.89 -3.50 16.21
CA ALA A 27 7.20 -4.76 16.89
C ALA A 27 5.93 -5.55 17.16
N GLN A 28 6.03 -6.88 17.10
CA GLN A 28 4.97 -7.83 17.44
C GLN A 28 3.63 -7.52 16.75
N VAL A 29 3.67 -7.23 15.45
CA VAL A 29 2.46 -6.93 14.69
C VAL A 29 1.86 -8.22 14.16
N ASP A 30 0.60 -8.48 14.55
CA ASP A 30 -0.21 -9.58 14.06
C ASP A 30 -1.44 -9.02 13.35
N LEU A 31 -1.71 -9.49 12.13
CA LEU A 31 -2.88 -9.08 11.37
C LEU A 31 -3.27 -10.10 10.30
N GLU A 32 -4.52 -10.02 9.88
CA GLU A 32 -5.07 -10.76 8.75
C GLU A 32 -5.75 -9.82 7.75
N VAL A 33 -5.60 -10.12 6.46
CA VAL A 33 -6.30 -9.42 5.38
C VAL A 33 -7.07 -10.45 4.55
N HIS A 34 -8.38 -10.24 4.41
CA HIS A 34 -9.29 -11.17 3.73
C HIS A 34 -9.76 -10.62 2.39
N ALA A 35 -10.14 -11.54 1.48
CA ALA A 35 -10.72 -11.18 0.19
C ALA A 35 -11.98 -10.32 0.36
N GLY A 36 -12.09 -9.24 -0.42
CA GLY A 36 -13.22 -8.32 -0.38
C GLY A 36 -13.34 -7.50 0.91
N GLN A 37 -12.30 -7.46 1.74
CA GLN A 37 -12.26 -6.70 2.98
C GLN A 37 -11.11 -5.70 3.01
N LEU A 38 -11.31 -4.61 3.75
CA LEU A 38 -10.28 -3.64 4.07
C LEU A 38 -9.91 -3.76 5.55
N THR A 39 -8.66 -4.13 5.81
CA THR A 39 -8.04 -4.06 7.14
C THR A 39 -7.32 -2.72 7.28
N ALA A 40 -7.73 -1.88 8.23
CA ALA A 40 -7.11 -0.59 8.49
C ALA A 40 -6.08 -0.70 9.62
N LEU A 41 -4.88 -0.15 9.41
CA LEU A 41 -3.88 0.07 10.45
C LEU A 41 -4.10 1.44 11.07
N VAL A 42 -4.31 1.48 12.37
CA VAL A 42 -4.47 2.71 13.15
C VAL A 42 -3.39 2.80 14.24
N GLY A 43 -3.26 3.95 14.86
CA GLY A 43 -2.28 4.21 15.92
C GLY A 43 -1.60 5.56 15.75
N PRO A 44 -0.82 6.02 16.74
CA PRO A 44 -0.18 7.32 16.72
C PRO A 44 0.87 7.43 15.58
N THR A 45 1.29 8.67 15.34
CA THR A 45 2.43 8.92 14.43
C THR A 45 3.68 8.25 15.00
N GLY A 46 4.46 7.59 14.15
CA GLY A 46 5.64 6.84 14.58
C GLY A 46 5.38 5.38 15.00
N ALA A 47 4.11 4.92 15.10
CA ALA A 47 3.79 3.52 15.43
C ALA A 47 4.17 2.49 14.33
N GLY A 48 4.76 2.93 13.21
CA GLY A 48 5.27 2.03 12.18
C GLY A 48 4.24 1.56 11.15
N LYS A 49 3.06 2.17 11.06
CA LYS A 49 1.99 1.79 10.11
C LYS A 49 2.49 1.66 8.67
N SER A 50 3.14 2.70 8.13
CA SER A 50 3.73 2.67 6.79
C SER A 50 4.88 1.67 6.67
N SER A 51 5.61 1.40 7.77
CA SER A 51 6.67 0.38 7.78
C SER A 51 6.11 -1.03 7.62
N VAL A 52 4.94 -1.33 8.22
CA VAL A 52 4.22 -2.60 8.00
C VAL A 52 3.88 -2.76 6.52
N LEU A 53 3.26 -1.74 5.88
CA LEU A 53 2.96 -1.79 4.44
C LEU A 53 4.22 -2.01 3.59
N LYS A 54 5.31 -1.29 3.90
CA LYS A 54 6.58 -1.41 3.20
C LYS A 54 7.27 -2.76 3.42
N CYS A 55 7.09 -3.40 4.58
CA CYS A 55 7.54 -4.78 4.82
C CYS A 55 6.72 -5.77 3.99
N VAL A 56 5.40 -5.66 3.96
CA VAL A 56 4.53 -6.52 3.14
C VAL A 56 4.88 -6.40 1.65
N TYR A 57 5.11 -5.16 1.17
CA TYR A 57 5.57 -4.93 -0.21
C TYR A 57 7.03 -5.29 -0.43
N ARG A 58 7.81 -5.61 0.63
CA ARG A 58 9.25 -5.89 0.59
C ARG A 58 10.11 -4.73 0.10
N SER A 59 9.65 -3.47 0.23
CA SER A 59 10.52 -2.29 0.15
C SER A 59 11.42 -2.19 1.38
N TYR A 60 10.97 -2.73 2.52
CA TYR A 60 11.77 -2.96 3.72
C TYR A 60 11.85 -4.44 4.02
N LEU A 61 13.04 -4.93 4.36
CA LEU A 61 13.21 -6.26 4.92
C LEU A 61 12.70 -6.25 6.36
N PRO A 62 11.82 -7.18 6.76
CA PRO A 62 11.45 -7.34 8.16
C PRO A 62 12.67 -7.75 9.00
N SER A 63 12.68 -7.37 10.27
CA SER A 63 13.70 -7.79 11.23
C SER A 63 13.29 -9.04 12.00
N ALA A 64 11.97 -9.31 12.09
CA ALA A 64 11.40 -10.47 12.75
C ALA A 64 10.00 -10.76 12.19
N GLY A 65 9.47 -11.94 12.48
CA GLY A 65 8.13 -12.36 12.12
C GLY A 65 8.02 -12.98 10.74
N ARG A 66 6.78 -13.37 10.37
CA ARG A 66 6.43 -14.00 9.09
C ARG A 66 5.29 -13.24 8.42
N MET A 67 5.24 -13.32 7.09
CA MET A 67 4.19 -12.68 6.29
C MET A 67 3.74 -13.66 5.21
N LEU A 68 2.69 -14.40 5.48
CA LEU A 68 2.19 -15.50 4.66
C LEU A 68 1.18 -14.97 3.65
N TYR A 69 1.57 -14.85 2.41
CA TYR A 69 0.70 -14.48 1.30
C TYR A 69 0.16 -15.72 0.58
N ARG A 70 -1.15 -15.73 0.28
CA ARG A 70 -1.84 -16.82 -0.43
C ARG A 70 -2.29 -16.36 -1.81
N ASP A 71 -1.76 -17.02 -2.87
CA ASP A 71 -2.14 -16.72 -4.26
C ASP A 71 -3.53 -17.27 -4.64
N ALA A 72 -3.93 -17.09 -5.89
CA ALA A 72 -5.23 -17.53 -6.40
C ALA A 72 -5.35 -19.06 -6.44
N GLU A 73 -4.25 -19.75 -6.65
CA GLU A 73 -4.14 -21.21 -6.69
C GLU A 73 -4.14 -21.83 -5.28
N GLY A 74 -4.05 -21.01 -4.23
CA GLY A 74 -4.03 -21.45 -2.84
C GLY A 74 -2.63 -21.75 -2.29
N ASN A 75 -1.56 -21.51 -3.09
CA ASN A 75 -0.18 -21.66 -2.63
C ASN A 75 0.17 -20.54 -1.65
N THR A 76 0.96 -20.87 -0.64
CA THR A 76 1.39 -19.91 0.37
C THR A 76 2.86 -19.55 0.16
N THR A 77 3.16 -18.27 0.14
CA THR A 77 4.52 -17.72 0.07
C THR A 77 4.78 -16.89 1.32
N ASP A 78 5.83 -17.19 2.08
CA ASP A 78 6.30 -16.27 3.13
C ASP A 78 7.07 -15.12 2.47
N LEU A 79 6.45 -13.93 2.47
CA LEU A 79 7.04 -12.73 1.88
C LEU A 79 8.34 -12.31 2.57
N ALA A 80 8.55 -12.68 3.86
CA ALA A 80 9.78 -12.37 4.58
C ALA A 80 10.98 -13.12 4.01
N GLN A 81 10.78 -14.34 3.51
CA GLN A 81 11.81 -15.26 3.03
C GLN A 81 11.83 -15.40 1.50
N ALA A 82 10.84 -14.85 0.81
CA ALA A 82 10.73 -14.98 -0.64
C ALA A 82 11.94 -14.41 -1.37
N SER A 83 12.37 -15.08 -2.44
CA SER A 83 13.43 -14.58 -3.32
C SER A 83 13.01 -13.26 -4.00
N GLU A 84 13.98 -12.45 -4.38
CA GLU A 84 13.71 -11.19 -5.11
C GLU A 84 12.92 -11.45 -6.41
N HIS A 85 13.22 -12.53 -7.12
CA HIS A 85 12.49 -12.94 -8.33
C HIS A 85 11.01 -13.20 -8.02
N ARG A 86 10.71 -13.98 -6.97
CA ARG A 86 9.33 -14.25 -6.55
C ARG A 86 8.61 -12.97 -6.12
N MET A 87 9.29 -12.08 -5.42
CA MET A 87 8.72 -10.79 -5.05
C MET A 87 8.40 -9.90 -6.25
N LEU A 88 9.24 -9.90 -7.28
CA LEU A 88 8.98 -9.18 -8.53
C LEU A 88 7.74 -9.73 -9.24
N GLU A 89 7.58 -11.06 -9.34
CA GLU A 89 6.38 -11.69 -9.90
C GLU A 89 5.12 -11.29 -9.14
N LEU A 90 5.15 -11.37 -7.79
CA LEU A 90 4.01 -11.02 -6.95
C LEU A 90 3.63 -9.54 -7.09
N ARG A 91 4.60 -8.62 -7.15
CA ARG A 91 4.35 -7.19 -7.38
C ARG A 91 3.78 -6.91 -8.77
N GLN A 92 4.15 -7.68 -9.78
CA GLN A 92 3.60 -7.52 -11.12
C GLN A 92 2.17 -8.01 -11.24
N ARG A 93 1.81 -9.10 -10.55
CA ARG A 93 0.53 -9.78 -10.73
C ARG A 93 -0.47 -9.56 -9.61
N ASP A 94 0.01 -9.66 -8.35
CA ASP A 94 -0.85 -9.91 -7.21
C ASP A 94 -0.88 -8.77 -6.20
N ILE A 95 0.23 -8.05 -5.99
CA ILE A 95 0.37 -7.07 -4.92
C ILE A 95 0.54 -5.67 -5.51
N GLY A 96 -0.47 -4.82 -5.35
CA GLY A 96 -0.41 -3.40 -5.69
C GLY A 96 -0.06 -2.55 -4.47
N PHE A 97 0.61 -1.41 -4.70
CA PHE A 97 0.91 -0.47 -3.62
C PHE A 97 0.70 0.98 -4.08
N VAL A 98 -0.23 1.65 -3.43
CA VAL A 98 -0.40 3.10 -3.48
C VAL A 98 0.40 3.69 -2.32
N THR A 99 1.55 4.24 -2.62
CA THR A 99 2.44 4.89 -1.66
C THR A 99 1.94 6.30 -1.30
N GLN A 100 2.42 6.88 -0.21
CA GLN A 100 2.09 8.24 0.19
C GLN A 100 2.46 9.29 -0.89
N PHE A 101 3.55 9.05 -1.61
CA PHE A 101 4.01 9.92 -2.69
C PHE A 101 4.15 9.16 -4.00
N LEU A 102 3.80 9.83 -5.11
CA LEU A 102 3.98 9.25 -6.44
C LEU A 102 5.47 9.17 -6.80
N HIS A 103 5.95 7.96 -7.02
CA HIS A 103 7.26 7.69 -7.60
C HIS A 103 7.10 7.24 -9.05
N CYS A 104 7.60 8.02 -9.99
CA CYS A 104 7.59 7.69 -11.41
C CYS A 104 8.88 8.15 -12.09
N LEU A 105 9.19 7.52 -13.22
CA LEU A 105 10.34 7.94 -14.04
C LEU A 105 10.08 9.34 -14.61
N PRO A 106 11.10 10.21 -14.64
CA PRO A 106 10.99 11.52 -15.26
C PRO A 106 10.62 11.40 -16.76
N ARG A 107 9.98 12.44 -17.28
CA ARG A 107 9.57 12.56 -18.69
C ARG A 107 8.49 11.56 -19.18
N ARG A 108 7.93 10.70 -18.31
CA ARG A 108 6.77 9.87 -18.65
C ARG A 108 5.49 10.67 -18.45
N SER A 109 4.57 10.61 -19.42
CA SER A 109 3.25 11.25 -19.29
C SER A 109 2.41 10.61 -18.17
N ALA A 110 1.48 11.36 -17.59
CA ALA A 110 0.56 10.83 -16.56
C ALA A 110 -0.17 9.58 -17.06
N LEU A 111 -0.65 9.59 -18.32
CA LEU A 111 -1.32 8.46 -18.94
C LEU A 111 -0.41 7.24 -19.06
N ASP A 112 0.86 7.43 -19.46
CA ASP A 112 1.83 6.32 -19.55
C ASP A 112 2.20 5.75 -18.17
N VAL A 113 2.28 6.60 -17.13
CA VAL A 113 2.52 6.18 -15.76
C VAL A 113 1.36 5.31 -15.24
N VAL A 114 0.12 5.70 -15.54
CA VAL A 114 -1.07 4.96 -15.09
C VAL A 114 -1.26 3.67 -15.85
N CYS A 115 -1.03 3.62 -17.17
CA CYS A 115 -1.22 2.39 -17.95
C CYS A 115 -0.09 1.35 -17.78
N GLU A 116 1.07 1.74 -17.23
CA GLU A 116 2.25 0.88 -17.07
C GLU A 116 1.96 -0.48 -16.40
N PRO A 117 1.19 -0.59 -15.30
CA PRO A 117 0.89 -1.88 -14.67
C PRO A 117 0.10 -2.82 -15.57
N LEU A 118 -0.76 -2.32 -16.44
CA LEU A 118 -1.49 -3.15 -17.41
C LEU A 118 -0.58 -3.62 -18.54
N VAL A 119 0.27 -2.74 -19.05
CA VAL A 119 1.24 -3.08 -20.10
C VAL A 119 2.23 -4.14 -19.59
N ALA A 120 2.70 -4.02 -18.35
CA ALA A 120 3.57 -5.01 -17.72
C ALA A 120 2.91 -6.40 -17.57
N ARG A 121 1.56 -6.46 -17.58
CA ARG A 121 0.76 -7.70 -17.57
C ARG A 121 0.40 -8.19 -18.98
N GLY A 122 0.95 -7.59 -20.04
CA GLY A 122 0.72 -7.98 -21.42
C GLY A 122 -0.54 -7.40 -22.07
N VAL A 123 -1.23 -6.45 -21.43
CA VAL A 123 -2.35 -5.74 -22.06
C VAL A 123 -1.79 -4.83 -23.17
N GLY A 124 -2.40 -4.87 -24.34
CA GLY A 124 -2.02 -4.02 -25.47
C GLY A 124 -2.05 -2.53 -25.07
N ARG A 125 -1.07 -1.77 -25.58
CA ARG A 125 -0.84 -0.38 -25.14
C ARG A 125 -2.05 0.53 -25.34
N GLU A 126 -2.77 0.39 -26.45
CA GLU A 126 -3.97 1.19 -26.74
C GLU A 126 -5.09 0.91 -25.74
N ALA A 127 -5.40 -0.35 -25.51
CA ALA A 127 -6.41 -0.76 -24.54
C ALA A 127 -6.02 -0.36 -23.09
N ALA A 128 -4.72 -0.41 -22.75
CA ALA A 128 -4.23 0.05 -21.46
C ALA A 128 -4.39 1.58 -21.30
N ARG A 129 -4.14 2.36 -22.36
CA ARG A 129 -4.31 3.83 -22.36
C ARG A 129 -5.77 4.22 -22.27
N GLU A 130 -6.67 3.52 -22.96
CA GLU A 130 -8.12 3.75 -22.86
C GLU A 130 -8.62 3.54 -21.42
N ARG A 131 -8.26 2.41 -20.80
CA ARG A 131 -8.62 2.13 -19.40
C ARG A 131 -8.01 3.16 -18.43
N ALA A 132 -6.77 3.57 -18.68
CA ALA A 132 -6.11 4.60 -17.88
C ALA A 132 -6.82 5.95 -17.99
N GLY A 133 -7.21 6.35 -19.20
CA GLY A 133 -7.99 7.58 -19.43
C GLY A 133 -9.32 7.57 -18.70
N ALA A 134 -10.08 6.47 -18.80
CA ALA A 134 -11.34 6.31 -18.08
C ALA A 134 -11.16 6.45 -16.55
N LEU A 135 -10.12 5.84 -15.98
CA LEU A 135 -9.86 5.93 -14.54
C LEU A 135 -9.37 7.33 -14.10
N LEU A 136 -8.55 7.99 -14.93
CA LEU A 136 -8.12 9.36 -14.70
C LEU A 136 -9.32 10.33 -14.70
N ALA A 137 -10.26 10.15 -15.61
CA ALA A 137 -11.51 10.92 -15.63
C ALA A 137 -12.34 10.70 -14.37
N GLN A 138 -12.50 9.44 -13.91
CA GLN A 138 -13.19 9.12 -12.65
C GLN A 138 -12.55 9.81 -11.45
N LEU A 139 -11.21 9.90 -11.42
CA LEU A 139 -10.43 10.58 -10.39
C LEU A 139 -10.34 12.10 -10.59
N ASN A 140 -11.09 12.66 -11.53
CA ASN A 140 -11.14 14.09 -11.79
C ASN A 140 -9.78 14.71 -12.18
N VAL A 141 -8.97 13.95 -12.94
CA VAL A 141 -7.73 14.45 -13.53
C VAL A 141 -8.04 15.07 -14.88
N PRO A 142 -7.83 16.39 -15.07
CA PRO A 142 -8.13 17.05 -16.33
C PRO A 142 -7.38 16.43 -17.52
N GLU A 143 -8.06 16.24 -18.65
CA GLU A 143 -7.50 15.58 -19.84
C GLU A 143 -6.23 16.29 -20.36
N ARG A 144 -6.17 17.63 -20.26
CA ARG A 144 -5.00 18.44 -20.59
C ARG A 144 -3.72 18.02 -19.86
N LEU A 145 -3.84 17.33 -18.72
CA LEU A 145 -2.70 16.85 -17.92
C LEU A 145 -2.25 15.43 -18.31
N TRP A 146 -3.06 14.68 -19.04
CA TRP A 146 -2.75 13.27 -19.33
C TRP A 146 -1.47 13.09 -20.13
N GLY A 147 -1.17 14.02 -21.05
CA GLY A 147 0.07 14.03 -21.84
C GLY A 147 1.28 14.64 -21.13
N VAL A 148 1.10 15.21 -19.93
CA VAL A 148 2.15 15.96 -19.21
C VAL A 148 2.81 15.07 -18.16
N PRO A 149 4.13 15.17 -17.93
CA PRO A 149 4.81 14.46 -16.84
C PRO A 149 4.33 14.93 -15.46
N PRO A 150 4.04 14.01 -14.51
CA PRO A 150 3.53 14.36 -13.18
C PRO A 150 4.49 15.18 -12.31
N ALA A 151 5.75 15.33 -12.69
CA ALA A 151 6.73 16.10 -11.93
C ALA A 151 6.26 17.54 -11.62
N THR A 152 5.51 18.15 -12.55
CA THR A 152 5.01 19.54 -12.46
C THR A 152 3.65 19.66 -11.77
N PHE A 153 3.03 18.56 -11.35
CA PHE A 153 1.69 18.55 -10.79
C PHE A 153 1.67 18.98 -9.33
N SER A 154 0.53 19.51 -8.89
CA SER A 154 0.23 19.74 -7.48
C SER A 154 0.21 18.42 -6.68
N GLY A 155 0.29 18.49 -5.35
CA GLY A 155 0.23 17.32 -4.48
C GLY A 155 -1.03 16.48 -4.70
N GLY A 156 -2.20 17.12 -4.81
CA GLY A 156 -3.46 16.43 -5.05
C GLY A 156 -3.55 15.79 -6.45
N GLU A 157 -3.01 16.42 -7.49
CA GLU A 157 -2.94 15.83 -8.83
C GLU A 157 -2.00 14.61 -8.85
N LYS A 158 -0.83 14.71 -8.22
CA LYS A 158 0.09 13.57 -8.05
C LYS A 158 -0.58 12.41 -7.31
N GLN A 159 -1.33 12.69 -6.26
CA GLN A 159 -2.03 11.66 -5.49
C GLN A 159 -3.10 10.96 -6.32
N ARG A 160 -3.85 11.68 -7.16
CA ARG A 160 -4.82 11.10 -8.10
C ARG A 160 -4.16 10.18 -9.13
N ILE A 161 -3.01 10.56 -9.68
CA ILE A 161 -2.21 9.71 -10.60
C ILE A 161 -1.71 8.45 -9.87
N ASN A 162 -1.22 8.60 -8.64
CA ASN A 162 -0.74 7.49 -7.82
C ASN A 162 -1.84 6.46 -7.54
N LEU A 163 -3.03 6.94 -7.16
CA LEU A 163 -4.22 6.13 -7.00
C LEU A 163 -4.61 5.40 -8.29
N ALA A 164 -4.72 6.15 -9.42
CA ALA A 164 -5.03 5.54 -10.70
C ALA A 164 -4.06 4.41 -11.05
N ARG A 165 -2.75 4.65 -10.90
CA ARG A 165 -1.71 3.64 -11.15
C ARG A 165 -1.86 2.40 -10.26
N GLY A 166 -2.14 2.58 -8.97
CA GLY A 166 -2.29 1.46 -8.03
C GLY A 166 -3.56 0.64 -8.25
N LEU A 167 -4.63 1.32 -8.68
CA LEU A 167 -5.96 0.71 -8.83
C LEU A 167 -6.19 0.05 -10.18
N ILE A 168 -5.51 0.49 -11.25
CA ILE A 168 -5.83 0.10 -12.63
C ILE A 168 -5.66 -1.40 -12.89
N ALA A 169 -4.67 -2.02 -12.24
CA ALA A 169 -4.32 -3.42 -12.46
C ALA A 169 -5.17 -4.41 -11.68
N ARG A 170 -6.06 -3.95 -10.78
CA ARG A 170 -6.90 -4.80 -9.93
C ARG A 170 -6.10 -5.94 -9.27
N PRO A 171 -5.11 -5.63 -8.43
CA PRO A 171 -4.29 -6.64 -7.77
C PRO A 171 -5.14 -7.45 -6.77
N ARG A 172 -4.72 -8.66 -6.44
CA ARG A 172 -5.38 -9.50 -5.43
C ARG A 172 -5.24 -8.94 -4.01
N LEU A 173 -4.09 -8.32 -3.70
CA LEU A 173 -3.81 -7.58 -2.47
C LEU A 173 -3.41 -6.15 -2.82
N LEU A 174 -4.13 -5.18 -2.28
CA LEU A 174 -3.85 -3.77 -2.48
C LEU A 174 -3.42 -3.13 -1.16
N LEU A 175 -2.25 -2.53 -1.16
CA LEU A 175 -1.70 -1.76 -0.05
C LEU A 175 -1.94 -0.27 -0.30
N LEU A 176 -2.48 0.44 0.71
CA LEU A 176 -2.86 1.84 0.60
C LEU A 176 -2.22 2.64 1.74
N ASP A 177 -1.21 3.45 1.42
CA ASP A 177 -0.55 4.34 2.40
C ASP A 177 -1.08 5.76 2.23
N GLU A 178 -2.02 6.15 3.07
CA GLU A 178 -2.67 7.47 3.07
C GLU A 178 -3.26 7.87 1.70
N PRO A 179 -4.13 7.05 1.10
CA PRO A 179 -4.56 7.23 -0.28
C PRO A 179 -5.35 8.52 -0.53
N THR A 180 -5.89 9.14 0.51
CA THR A 180 -6.71 10.35 0.45
C THR A 180 -5.99 11.61 0.94
N ALA A 181 -4.72 11.51 1.32
CA ALA A 181 -3.93 12.67 1.71
C ALA A 181 -3.89 13.72 0.58
N SER A 182 -4.04 14.98 0.93
CA SER A 182 -4.00 16.11 -0.02
C SER A 182 -5.11 16.12 -1.08
N LEU A 183 -6.18 15.35 -0.91
CA LEU A 183 -7.36 15.38 -1.79
C LEU A 183 -8.44 16.32 -1.24
N ASP A 184 -9.13 16.97 -2.15
CA ASP A 184 -10.36 17.72 -1.83
C ASP A 184 -11.50 16.78 -1.43
N PRO A 185 -12.55 17.28 -0.71
CA PRO A 185 -13.64 16.43 -0.23
C PRO A 185 -14.39 15.71 -1.34
N ALA A 186 -14.61 16.35 -2.50
CA ALA A 186 -15.33 15.75 -3.62
C ALA A 186 -14.53 14.60 -4.25
N THR A 187 -13.22 14.77 -4.41
CA THR A 187 -12.33 13.72 -4.89
C THR A 187 -12.21 12.59 -3.86
N THR A 188 -12.16 12.91 -2.57
CA THR A 188 -12.15 11.91 -1.48
C THR A 188 -13.39 11.01 -1.56
N GLN A 189 -14.59 11.56 -1.78
CA GLN A 189 -15.81 10.76 -1.94
C GLN A 189 -15.76 9.83 -3.17
N ARG A 190 -15.15 10.25 -4.28
CA ARG A 190 -14.94 9.39 -5.46
C ARG A 190 -13.98 8.24 -5.15
N VAL A 191 -12.90 8.52 -4.42
CA VAL A 191 -11.95 7.48 -3.98
C VAL A 191 -12.62 6.47 -3.06
N ILE A 192 -13.47 6.90 -2.13
CA ILE A 192 -14.28 6.03 -1.29
C ILE A 192 -15.15 5.09 -2.15
N GLY A 193 -15.89 5.65 -3.11
CA GLY A 193 -16.69 4.86 -4.04
C GLY A 193 -15.88 3.84 -4.85
N LEU A 194 -14.67 4.20 -5.28
CA LEU A 194 -13.76 3.28 -5.97
C LEU A 194 -13.26 2.16 -5.05
N ILE A 195 -12.94 2.47 -3.79
CA ILE A 195 -12.53 1.46 -2.79
C ILE A 195 -13.69 0.50 -2.52
N ASP A 196 -14.91 0.99 -2.33
CA ASP A 196 -16.10 0.16 -2.14
C ASP A 196 -16.36 -0.76 -3.36
N ALA A 197 -16.21 -0.24 -4.58
CA ALA A 197 -16.34 -1.04 -5.81
C ALA A 197 -15.28 -2.16 -5.88
N ILE A 198 -14.03 -1.85 -5.54
CA ILE A 198 -12.91 -2.80 -5.53
C ILE A 198 -13.10 -3.88 -4.46
N LYS A 199 -13.67 -3.53 -3.28
CA LYS A 199 -14.07 -4.49 -2.27
C LYS A 199 -15.11 -5.48 -2.83
N GLY A 200 -16.11 -4.96 -3.56
CA GLY A 200 -17.13 -5.78 -4.21
C GLY A 200 -16.55 -6.75 -5.26
N GLU A 201 -15.42 -6.42 -5.87
CA GLU A 201 -14.68 -7.31 -6.79
C GLU A 201 -13.86 -8.41 -6.06
N GLY A 202 -13.86 -8.42 -4.73
CA GLY A 202 -13.15 -9.42 -3.92
C GLY A 202 -11.68 -9.09 -3.64
N ILE A 203 -11.21 -7.88 -3.95
CA ILE A 203 -9.82 -7.47 -3.69
C ILE A 203 -9.61 -7.26 -2.20
N ALA A 204 -8.54 -7.87 -1.66
CA ALA A 204 -8.11 -7.70 -0.27
C ALA A 204 -7.33 -6.39 -0.12
N MET A 205 -7.58 -5.62 0.94
CA MET A 205 -6.91 -4.33 1.15
C MET A 205 -6.34 -4.19 2.55
N LEU A 206 -5.09 -3.69 2.63
CA LEU A 206 -4.45 -3.25 3.86
C LEU A 206 -4.14 -1.76 3.74
N ALA A 207 -4.70 -0.93 4.63
CA ALA A 207 -4.68 0.51 4.46
C ALA A 207 -4.28 1.27 5.72
N VAL A 208 -3.66 2.43 5.54
CA VAL A 208 -3.43 3.46 6.55
C VAL A 208 -4.24 4.69 6.20
N PHE A 209 -5.02 5.20 7.16
CA PHE A 209 -5.74 6.46 7.06
C PHE A 209 -5.44 7.34 8.28
N HIS A 210 -5.30 8.65 8.06
CA HIS A 210 -5.19 9.62 9.15
C HIS A 210 -6.54 10.04 9.72
N GLN A 211 -7.59 9.98 8.91
CA GLN A 211 -8.94 10.46 9.28
C GLN A 211 -9.75 9.30 9.88
N PRO A 212 -10.15 9.38 11.17
CA PRO A 212 -10.94 8.32 11.81
C PRO A 212 -12.28 8.04 11.12
N GLU A 213 -12.87 9.07 10.46
CA GLU A 213 -14.10 8.93 9.69
C GLU A 213 -13.95 7.96 8.53
N LEU A 214 -12.81 8.00 7.82
CA LEU A 214 -12.53 7.08 6.72
C LEU A 214 -12.35 5.65 7.21
N VAL A 215 -11.68 5.48 8.35
CA VAL A 215 -11.57 4.15 8.99
C VAL A 215 -12.94 3.60 9.32
N ARG A 216 -13.80 4.37 10.00
CA ARG A 216 -15.18 3.94 10.34
C ARG A 216 -16.03 3.63 9.12
N ARG A 217 -15.80 4.34 8.00
CA ARG A 217 -16.59 4.18 6.77
C ARG A 217 -16.14 3.00 5.92
N LEU A 218 -14.84 2.72 5.84
CA LEU A 218 -14.25 1.80 4.88
C LEU A 218 -13.76 0.49 5.47
N ALA A 219 -13.29 0.51 6.74
CA ALA A 219 -12.65 -0.65 7.33
C ALA A 219 -13.66 -1.72 7.78
N ASP A 220 -13.40 -2.95 7.41
CA ASP A 220 -14.08 -4.13 7.92
C ASP A 220 -13.37 -4.67 9.16
N ARG A 221 -12.06 -4.46 9.24
CA ARG A 221 -11.20 -4.81 10.38
C ARG A 221 -10.28 -3.65 10.70
N VAL A 222 -9.97 -3.48 11.99
CA VAL A 222 -9.06 -2.45 12.48
C VAL A 222 -7.99 -3.13 13.32
N VAL A 223 -6.73 -2.82 13.04
CA VAL A 223 -5.57 -3.27 13.82
C VAL A 223 -4.88 -2.03 14.38
N GLU A 224 -4.82 -1.95 15.70
CA GLU A 224 -4.17 -0.83 16.40
C GLU A 224 -2.70 -1.15 16.65
N LEU A 225 -1.81 -0.29 16.20
CA LEU A 225 -0.38 -0.38 16.43
C LEU A 225 0.03 0.54 17.59
N ALA A 226 0.70 -0.06 18.58
CA ALA A 226 1.38 0.71 19.61
C ALA A 226 2.76 1.19 19.12
N PRO A 227 3.24 2.35 19.55
CA PRO A 227 4.63 2.73 19.34
C PRO A 227 5.56 1.64 19.90
N PRO A 228 6.60 1.24 19.17
CA PRO A 228 7.56 0.28 19.70
C PRO A 228 8.30 0.92 20.89
N LEU A 229 8.47 0.14 21.95
CA LEU A 229 9.26 0.57 23.11
C LEU A 229 10.69 0.91 22.66
N ALA A 230 11.23 2.03 23.10
CA ALA A 230 12.62 2.35 22.88
C ALA A 230 13.50 1.30 23.58
N VAL A 231 14.64 0.95 22.99
CA VAL A 231 15.56 -0.05 23.59
C VAL A 231 15.99 0.35 25.02
N ALA A 232 15.98 1.65 25.35
CA ALA A 232 16.22 2.16 26.67
C ALA A 232 15.14 1.76 27.70
N ASP A 233 13.87 1.75 27.27
CA ASP A 233 12.72 1.42 28.14
C ASP A 233 12.68 -0.08 28.48
N ILE A 234 13.24 -0.94 27.61
CA ILE A 234 13.30 -2.39 27.85
C ILE A 234 14.30 -2.72 28.97
N LEU A 235 15.38 -1.96 29.11
CA LEU A 235 16.38 -2.15 30.17
C LEU A 235 15.88 -1.69 31.56
N GLU A 236 14.96 -0.73 31.62
CA GLU A 236 14.35 -0.31 32.90
C GLU A 236 13.28 -1.30 33.40
N VAL A 237 12.56 -1.99 32.50
CA VAL A 237 11.54 -2.99 32.88
C VAL A 237 12.16 -4.31 33.34
N CYS A 238 13.40 -4.60 32.95
CA CYS A 238 14.14 -5.82 33.33
C CYS A 238 15.17 -5.62 34.42
N ALA A 239 15.22 -4.44 35.07
CA ALA A 239 16.04 -4.22 36.26
C ALA A 239 15.35 -4.86 37.49
N PRO A 240 16.06 -5.71 38.26
CA PRO A 240 15.50 -6.41 39.41
C PRO A 240 15.15 -5.46 40.57
#